data_b551dbce9d32ecab54bd3eb5763e76d0
#
_entry.id   b551dbce9d32ecab54bd3eb5763e76d0
#
_cell.length_a   1.000
_cell.length_b   1.000
_cell.length_c   1.000
_cell.angle_alpha   90.00
_cell.angle_beta   90.00
_cell.angle_gamma   90.00
#
_symmetry.space_group_name_H-M   'P 1'
#
loop_
_entity.id
_entity.type
_entity.pdbx_description
1 polymer ?
#
loop_
_entity_poly.entity_id
_entity_poly.type
_entity_poly.pdbx_seq_one_letter_code
_entity_poly.pdbx_strand_id
1 'polypeptide(L)'
;LRQQVYKIYDFLQSTSNPQKWLSESFLKGFEKADFTSEKEKLTEQIQQALGDLESFFRYHLDNDAKEFPKAAYLENVQLILDEIGSLNQESDNQAFQAVLARVVAISKEKNGRALTNASRKADLKPLADAYNEERKTQFAKLGQLSDQITILDYQERYHGDAWELAKTFQTFMSDFVEAYRERKRQENAFEFADISHYTIEILENFPQVREAYQERFHEVMVDEYQDTNHIQERMLEL
;
A
#
# COMPACT_ATOMS: atom_id res chain seq x y z
N LEU A 1 -9.30 -16.92 -6.50
CA LEU A 1 -9.51 -17.70 -5.28
C LEU A 1 -8.60 -18.93 -5.22
N ARG A 2 -8.67 -19.88 -6.19
CA ARG A 2 -7.87 -21.12 -6.18
C ARG A 2 -6.36 -20.87 -6.01
N GLN A 3 -5.79 -19.91 -6.75
CA GLN A 3 -4.37 -19.55 -6.63
C GLN A 3 -4.02 -19.00 -5.24
N GLN A 4 -4.91 -18.26 -4.62
CA GLN A 4 -4.69 -17.72 -3.27
C GLN A 4 -4.71 -18.84 -2.22
N VAL A 5 -5.63 -19.80 -2.35
CA VAL A 5 -5.68 -20.99 -1.48
C VAL A 5 -4.35 -21.74 -1.53
N TYR A 6 -3.83 -22.03 -2.73
CA TYR A 6 -2.54 -22.72 -2.86
C TYR A 6 -1.38 -21.90 -2.26
N LYS A 7 -1.30 -20.60 -2.53
CA LYS A 7 -0.24 -19.76 -1.95
C LYS A 7 -0.25 -19.75 -0.42
N ILE A 8 -1.44 -19.65 0.17
CA ILE A 8 -1.56 -19.70 1.63
C ILE A 8 -1.24 -21.09 2.15
N TYR A 9 -1.71 -22.14 1.48
CA TYR A 9 -1.38 -23.50 1.85
C TYR A 9 0.14 -23.75 1.80
N ASP A 10 0.82 -23.39 0.72
CA ASP A 10 2.27 -23.53 0.58
C ASP A 10 3.02 -22.78 1.69
N PHE A 11 2.55 -21.55 2.01
CA PHE A 11 3.11 -20.80 3.14
C PHE A 11 2.90 -21.53 4.48
N LEU A 12 1.70 -22.05 4.73
CA LEU A 12 1.39 -22.80 5.94
C LEU A 12 2.27 -24.05 6.10
N GLN A 13 2.67 -24.67 4.99
CA GLN A 13 3.60 -25.81 5.01
C GLN A 13 5.00 -25.44 5.54
N SER A 14 5.38 -24.14 5.51
CA SER A 14 6.64 -23.66 6.06
C SER A 14 6.55 -23.17 7.52
N THR A 15 5.35 -23.16 8.10
CA THR A 15 5.13 -22.76 9.51
C THR A 15 5.15 -23.98 10.43
N SER A 16 5.67 -23.82 11.66
CA SER A 16 5.71 -24.91 12.65
C SER A 16 4.32 -25.32 13.15
N ASN A 17 3.35 -24.42 13.14
CA ASN A 17 1.96 -24.68 13.53
C ASN A 17 0.97 -23.93 12.64
N PRO A 18 0.52 -24.55 11.52
CA PRO A 18 -0.42 -23.95 10.57
C PRO A 18 -1.71 -23.45 11.21
N GLN A 19 -2.33 -24.24 12.08
CA GLN A 19 -3.60 -23.88 12.74
C GLN A 19 -3.45 -22.69 13.68
N LYS A 20 -2.37 -22.64 14.44
CA LYS A 20 -2.07 -21.52 15.33
C LYS A 20 -1.84 -20.24 14.52
N TRP A 21 -1.10 -20.31 13.41
CA TRP A 21 -0.88 -19.16 12.56
C TRP A 21 -2.20 -18.65 11.95
N LEU A 22 -3.06 -19.53 11.45
CA LEU A 22 -4.38 -19.16 10.94
C LEU A 22 -5.25 -18.49 12.01
N SER A 23 -5.29 -19.04 13.23
CA SER A 23 -6.14 -18.51 14.31
C SER A 23 -5.64 -17.20 14.93
N GLU A 24 -4.32 -17.03 15.07
CA GLU A 24 -3.75 -15.94 15.86
C GLU A 24 -3.07 -14.85 15.01
N SER A 25 -2.58 -15.18 13.81
CA SER A 25 -1.72 -14.28 13.03
C SER A 25 -2.35 -13.82 11.72
N PHE A 26 -3.17 -14.66 11.08
CA PHE A 26 -3.73 -14.34 9.77
C PHE A 26 -4.51 -13.03 9.74
N LEU A 27 -5.38 -12.81 10.71
CA LEU A 27 -6.22 -11.60 10.76
C LEU A 27 -5.49 -10.33 11.20
N LYS A 28 -4.30 -10.43 11.79
CA LYS A 28 -3.53 -9.25 12.22
C LYS A 28 -3.22 -8.30 11.07
N GLY A 29 -3.01 -8.84 9.87
CA GLY A 29 -2.79 -8.04 8.65
C GLY A 29 -4.04 -7.29 8.15
N PHE A 30 -5.22 -7.60 8.71
CA PHE A 30 -6.50 -6.99 8.38
C PHE A 30 -7.09 -6.17 9.53
N GLU A 31 -6.36 -6.00 10.64
CA GLU A 31 -6.79 -5.14 11.74
C GLU A 31 -6.95 -3.69 11.26
N LYS A 32 -7.93 -2.99 11.84
CA LYS A 32 -8.18 -1.60 11.49
C LYS A 32 -6.97 -0.75 11.87
N ALA A 33 -6.30 -0.20 10.86
CA ALA A 33 -5.28 0.81 11.09
C ALA A 33 -5.94 2.17 11.37
N ASP A 34 -5.35 2.93 12.28
CA ASP A 34 -5.70 4.33 12.50
C ASP A 34 -4.82 5.20 11.60
N PHE A 35 -5.44 5.83 10.61
CA PHE A 35 -4.78 6.70 9.64
C PHE A 35 -4.90 8.19 9.99
N THR A 36 -5.32 8.54 11.20
CA THR A 36 -5.55 9.94 11.59
C THR A 36 -4.28 10.77 11.42
N SER A 37 -3.15 10.29 11.95
CA SER A 37 -1.86 11.00 11.86
C SER A 37 -1.35 11.12 10.43
N GLU A 38 -1.52 10.07 9.61
CA GLU A 38 -1.15 10.07 8.20
C GLU A 38 -2.00 11.06 7.40
N LYS A 39 -3.31 11.12 7.66
CA LYS A 39 -4.22 12.07 7.02
C LYS A 39 -3.93 13.52 7.41
N GLU A 40 -3.59 13.78 8.66
CA GLU A 40 -3.15 15.12 9.11
C GLU A 40 -1.91 15.57 8.36
N LYS A 41 -0.87 14.73 8.31
CA LYS A 41 0.37 15.03 7.57
C LYS A 41 0.12 15.24 6.07
N LEU A 42 -0.72 14.40 5.46
CA LEU A 42 -1.08 14.58 4.05
C LEU A 42 -1.83 15.89 3.83
N THR A 43 -2.70 16.29 4.75
CA THR A 43 -3.41 17.56 4.66
C THR A 43 -2.46 18.75 4.72
N GLU A 44 -1.47 18.74 5.62
CA GLU A 44 -0.42 19.77 5.66
C GLU A 44 0.35 19.82 4.33
N GLN A 45 0.70 18.68 3.76
CA GLN A 45 1.39 18.60 2.47
C GLN A 45 0.50 19.11 1.31
N ILE A 46 -0.81 18.85 1.35
CA ILE A 46 -1.77 19.37 0.37
C ILE A 46 -1.87 20.90 0.50
N GLN A 47 -1.99 21.43 1.69
CA GLN A 47 -2.00 22.87 1.94
C GLN A 47 -0.76 23.55 1.38
N GLN A 48 0.42 23.01 1.67
CA GLN A 48 1.68 23.52 1.16
C GLN A 48 1.74 23.46 -0.37
N ALA A 49 1.33 22.34 -0.97
CA ALA A 49 1.38 22.16 -2.43
C ALA A 49 0.39 23.07 -3.17
N LEU A 50 -0.79 23.31 -2.60
CA LEU A 50 -1.77 24.27 -3.15
C LEU A 50 -1.25 25.70 -3.03
N GLY A 51 -0.61 26.08 -1.92
CA GLY A 51 0.03 27.38 -1.75
C GLY A 51 1.20 27.61 -2.70
N ASP A 52 2.03 26.57 -2.94
CA ASP A 52 3.12 26.62 -3.92
C ASP A 52 2.55 26.85 -5.34
N LEU A 53 1.49 26.14 -5.70
CA LEU A 53 0.82 26.30 -7.00
C LEU A 53 0.17 27.67 -7.15
N GLU A 54 -0.49 28.19 -6.12
CA GLU A 54 -1.05 29.55 -6.11
C GLU A 54 0.04 30.58 -6.36
N SER A 55 1.15 30.50 -5.61
CA SER A 55 2.28 31.40 -5.72
C SER A 55 2.90 31.37 -7.12
N PHE A 56 3.05 30.17 -7.66
CA PHE A 56 3.53 29.96 -9.02
C PHE A 56 2.65 30.66 -10.07
N PHE A 57 1.33 30.45 -10.03
CA PHE A 57 0.44 31.06 -11.01
C PHE A 57 0.32 32.57 -10.84
N ARG A 58 0.27 33.10 -9.60
CA ARG A 58 0.24 34.54 -9.36
C ARG A 58 1.49 35.21 -9.89
N TYR A 59 2.68 34.64 -9.63
CA TYR A 59 3.94 35.15 -10.15
C TYR A 59 3.91 35.28 -11.69
N HIS A 60 3.46 34.26 -12.39
CA HIS A 60 3.41 34.25 -13.85
C HIS A 60 2.32 35.17 -14.43
N LEU A 61 1.19 35.32 -13.76
CA LEU A 61 0.19 36.29 -14.13
C LEU A 61 0.71 37.73 -14.06
N ASP A 62 1.44 38.04 -13.00
CA ASP A 62 1.95 39.41 -12.76
C ASP A 62 3.14 39.76 -13.65
N ASN A 63 4.01 38.79 -13.97
CA ASN A 63 5.25 39.06 -14.71
C ASN A 63 5.19 38.70 -16.18
N ASP A 64 4.54 37.58 -16.54
CA ASP A 64 4.67 36.96 -17.86
C ASP A 64 3.36 37.02 -18.72
N ALA A 65 2.22 37.35 -18.09
CA ALA A 65 0.91 37.32 -18.78
C ALA A 65 0.83 38.23 -19.98
N LYS A 66 1.62 39.31 -20.01
CA LYS A 66 1.69 40.23 -21.17
C LYS A 66 2.34 39.59 -22.38
N GLU A 67 3.22 38.63 -22.17
CA GLU A 67 3.96 37.92 -23.22
C GLU A 67 3.23 36.67 -23.70
N PHE A 68 2.33 36.11 -22.84
CA PHE A 68 1.54 34.92 -23.15
C PHE A 68 0.01 35.17 -23.16
N PRO A 69 -0.50 36.14 -23.90
CA PRO A 69 -1.90 36.55 -23.81
C PRO A 69 -2.82 35.56 -24.56
N LYS A 70 -3.12 34.42 -23.97
CA LYS A 70 -4.12 33.49 -24.48
C LYS A 70 -5.28 33.36 -23.52
N ALA A 71 -6.47 33.72 -23.97
CA ALA A 71 -7.69 33.64 -23.18
C ALA A 71 -7.88 32.28 -22.50
N ALA A 72 -7.70 31.19 -23.25
CA ALA A 72 -7.86 29.83 -22.68
C ALA A 72 -6.86 29.46 -21.60
N TYR A 73 -5.63 30.02 -21.64
CA TYR A 73 -4.65 29.83 -20.57
C TYR A 73 -5.05 30.62 -19.32
N LEU A 74 -5.39 31.88 -19.49
CA LEU A 74 -5.77 32.77 -18.38
C LEU A 74 -7.05 32.30 -17.71
N GLU A 75 -8.05 31.84 -18.45
CA GLU A 75 -9.26 31.24 -17.88
C GLU A 75 -8.97 30.03 -17.02
N ASN A 76 -8.09 29.15 -17.47
CA ASN A 76 -7.75 27.94 -16.69
C ASN A 76 -6.97 28.24 -15.42
N VAL A 77 -6.00 29.16 -15.49
CA VAL A 77 -5.25 29.64 -14.31
C VAL A 77 -6.20 30.30 -13.33
N GLN A 78 -7.14 31.15 -13.81
CA GLN A 78 -8.11 31.81 -12.95
C GLN A 78 -9.03 30.79 -12.23
N LEU A 79 -9.53 29.78 -12.96
CA LEU A 79 -10.32 28.72 -12.36
C LEU A 79 -9.58 27.98 -11.21
N ILE A 80 -8.30 27.68 -11.43
CA ILE A 80 -7.47 27.05 -10.39
C ILE A 80 -7.29 27.98 -9.19
N LEU A 81 -6.99 29.25 -9.43
CA LEU A 81 -6.82 30.23 -8.36
C LEU A 81 -8.13 30.48 -7.58
N ASP A 82 -9.28 30.49 -8.26
CA ASP A 82 -10.58 30.62 -7.62
C ASP A 82 -10.90 29.40 -6.72
N GLU A 83 -10.56 28.19 -7.18
CA GLU A 83 -10.70 26.98 -6.36
C GLU A 83 -9.81 27.03 -5.10
N ILE A 84 -8.53 27.39 -5.26
CA ILE A 84 -7.61 27.52 -4.13
C ILE A 84 -8.08 28.65 -3.19
N GLY A 85 -8.50 29.78 -3.75
CA GLY A 85 -9.02 30.94 -3.01
C GLY A 85 -10.33 30.67 -2.25
N SER A 86 -11.02 29.57 -2.52
CA SER A 86 -12.18 29.12 -1.75
C SER A 86 -11.82 28.59 -0.35
N LEU A 87 -10.53 28.26 -0.13
CA LEU A 87 -9.99 27.84 1.14
C LEU A 87 -9.73 29.04 2.06
N ASN A 88 -9.98 28.88 3.35
CA ASN A 88 -9.70 29.87 4.39
C ASN A 88 -9.11 29.17 5.63
N GLN A 89 -8.80 29.95 6.68
CA GLN A 89 -8.23 29.42 7.93
C GLN A 89 -9.16 28.47 8.69
N GLU A 90 -10.45 28.48 8.41
CA GLU A 90 -11.45 27.61 9.04
C GLU A 90 -11.74 26.35 8.20
N SER A 91 -11.11 26.24 7.03
CA SER A 91 -11.27 25.08 6.14
C SER A 91 -10.77 23.80 6.81
N ASP A 92 -11.60 22.76 6.80
CA ASP A 92 -11.24 21.46 7.33
C ASP A 92 -10.46 20.59 6.29
N ASN A 93 -10.01 19.43 6.73
CA ASN A 93 -9.29 18.49 5.88
C ASN A 93 -10.08 18.04 4.64
N GLN A 94 -11.41 17.94 4.78
CA GLN A 94 -12.27 17.55 3.67
C GLN A 94 -12.36 18.63 2.60
N ALA A 95 -12.36 19.91 3.01
CA ALA A 95 -12.31 21.04 2.08
C ALA A 95 -11.02 21.05 1.27
N PHE A 96 -9.85 20.83 1.91
CA PHE A 96 -8.56 20.73 1.20
C PHE A 96 -8.52 19.59 0.21
N GLN A 97 -9.03 18.42 0.59
CA GLN A 97 -9.11 17.26 -0.31
C GLN A 97 -10.04 17.52 -1.51
N ALA A 98 -11.17 18.16 -1.28
CA ALA A 98 -12.10 18.51 -2.35
C ALA A 98 -11.50 19.50 -3.33
N VAL A 99 -10.81 20.53 -2.87
CA VAL A 99 -10.10 21.49 -3.72
C VAL A 99 -8.96 20.83 -4.48
N LEU A 100 -8.16 19.98 -3.83
CA LEU A 100 -7.12 19.18 -4.49
C LEU A 100 -7.68 18.37 -5.64
N ALA A 101 -8.77 17.64 -5.42
CA ALA A 101 -9.41 16.81 -6.46
C ALA A 101 -9.88 17.66 -7.65
N ARG A 102 -10.49 18.84 -7.41
CA ARG A 102 -10.92 19.77 -8.46
C ARG A 102 -9.74 20.35 -9.23
N VAL A 103 -8.70 20.82 -8.55
CA VAL A 103 -7.49 21.36 -9.17
C VAL A 103 -6.80 20.29 -10.05
N VAL A 104 -6.69 19.06 -9.57
CA VAL A 104 -6.15 17.93 -10.35
C VAL A 104 -7.03 17.62 -11.56
N ALA A 105 -8.36 17.67 -11.44
CA ALA A 105 -9.28 17.47 -12.55
C ALA A 105 -9.12 18.56 -13.62
N ILE A 106 -9.10 19.84 -13.22
CA ILE A 106 -8.88 20.98 -14.13
C ILE A 106 -7.55 20.83 -14.87
N SER A 107 -6.50 20.36 -14.19
CA SER A 107 -5.17 20.16 -14.80
C SER A 107 -5.16 19.12 -15.93
N LYS A 108 -6.08 18.15 -15.90
CA LYS A 108 -6.22 17.08 -16.91
C LYS A 108 -7.07 17.50 -18.11
N GLU A 109 -7.84 18.57 -17.98
CA GLU A 109 -8.67 19.08 -19.09
C GLU A 109 -7.83 19.74 -20.19
N LYS A 110 -8.43 19.85 -21.40
CA LYS A 110 -7.75 20.36 -22.59
C LYS A 110 -7.14 21.74 -22.41
N ASN A 111 -7.72 22.58 -21.57
CA ASN A 111 -7.33 23.96 -21.35
C ASN A 111 -6.22 24.12 -20.28
N GLY A 112 -5.93 23.10 -19.50
CA GLY A 112 -4.81 23.07 -18.55
C GLY A 112 -3.44 22.95 -19.19
N ARG A 113 -3.34 23.19 -20.50
CA ARG A 113 -2.14 22.91 -21.26
C ARG A 113 -1.06 23.97 -21.11
N ALA A 114 0.14 23.45 -21.17
CA ALA A 114 1.38 24.14 -21.38
C ALA A 114 1.34 25.23 -22.47
N LEU A 115 2.22 26.19 -22.33
CA LEU A 115 2.41 27.30 -23.31
C LEU A 115 3.04 26.81 -24.62
N THR A 116 2.42 25.84 -25.29
CA THR A 116 2.99 25.14 -26.44
C THR A 116 3.24 26.06 -27.67
N ASN A 117 2.51 27.16 -27.80
CA ASN A 117 2.69 28.09 -28.94
C ASN A 117 3.73 29.18 -28.66
N ALA A 118 3.98 29.50 -27.40
CA ALA A 118 5.08 30.39 -27.02
C ALA A 118 6.44 29.71 -27.22
N SER A 119 6.53 28.41 -26.96
CA SER A 119 7.72 27.60 -27.22
C SER A 119 8.14 27.55 -28.70
N ARG A 120 7.31 28.02 -29.62
CA ARG A 120 7.64 28.12 -31.05
C ARG A 120 8.31 29.43 -31.45
N LYS A 121 8.30 30.44 -30.56
CA LYS A 121 9.01 31.69 -30.75
C LYS A 121 10.37 31.61 -30.06
N ALA A 122 11.45 31.83 -30.82
CA ALA A 122 12.82 31.62 -30.34
C ALA A 122 13.17 32.43 -29.09
N ASP A 123 12.67 33.63 -28.97
CA ASP A 123 12.84 34.60 -27.89
C ASP A 123 12.05 34.22 -26.62
N LEU A 124 10.89 33.57 -26.76
CA LEU A 124 10.03 33.17 -25.63
C LEU A 124 10.20 31.71 -25.21
N LYS A 125 10.93 30.93 -26.01
CA LYS A 125 11.10 29.49 -25.76
C LYS A 125 11.69 29.15 -24.41
N PRO A 126 12.80 29.79 -23.96
CA PRO A 126 13.39 29.45 -22.65
C PRO A 126 12.42 29.69 -21.50
N LEU A 127 11.68 30.79 -21.56
CA LEU A 127 10.70 31.16 -20.53
C LEU A 127 9.50 30.18 -20.54
N ALA A 128 8.99 29.84 -21.70
CA ALA A 128 7.89 28.89 -21.86
C ALA A 128 8.28 27.47 -21.42
N ASP A 129 9.50 27.04 -21.73
CA ASP A 129 10.00 25.72 -21.34
C ASP A 129 10.18 25.63 -19.81
N ALA A 130 10.75 26.66 -19.18
CA ALA A 130 10.88 26.73 -17.71
C ALA A 130 9.51 26.69 -17.01
N TYR A 131 8.55 27.50 -17.47
CA TYR A 131 7.17 27.47 -16.98
C TYR A 131 6.54 26.10 -17.12
N ASN A 132 6.67 25.46 -18.27
CA ASN A 132 6.05 24.17 -18.54
C ASN A 132 6.63 23.05 -17.66
N GLU A 133 7.93 23.05 -17.40
CA GLU A 133 8.58 22.06 -16.51
C GLU A 133 8.18 22.28 -15.06
N GLU A 134 8.18 23.53 -14.55
CA GLU A 134 7.74 23.84 -13.21
C GLU A 134 6.27 23.46 -13.01
N ARG A 135 5.40 23.88 -13.93
CA ARG A 135 3.98 23.50 -13.93
C ARG A 135 3.78 22.00 -13.86
N LYS A 136 4.51 21.22 -14.68
CA LYS A 136 4.45 19.76 -14.70
C LYS A 136 4.85 19.17 -13.35
N THR A 137 5.89 19.69 -12.72
CA THR A 137 6.36 19.28 -11.40
C THR A 137 5.29 19.54 -10.34
N GLN A 138 4.70 20.73 -10.31
CA GLN A 138 3.65 21.10 -9.35
C GLN A 138 2.43 20.16 -9.48
N PHE A 139 1.95 19.92 -10.70
CA PHE A 139 0.81 19.01 -10.90
C PHE A 139 1.13 17.54 -10.67
N ALA A 140 2.35 17.11 -10.91
CA ALA A 140 2.76 15.75 -10.57
C ALA A 140 2.72 15.53 -9.04
N LYS A 141 3.22 16.49 -8.25
CA LYS A 141 3.15 16.50 -6.79
C LYS A 141 1.68 16.43 -6.30
N LEU A 142 0.81 17.28 -6.83
CA LEU A 142 -0.61 17.27 -6.48
C LEU A 142 -1.32 15.96 -6.85
N GLY A 143 -0.98 15.39 -8.01
CA GLY A 143 -1.50 14.09 -8.43
C GLY A 143 -1.12 12.97 -7.44
N GLN A 144 0.14 12.92 -7.02
CA GLN A 144 0.60 11.94 -6.02
C GLN A 144 -0.12 12.08 -4.69
N LEU A 145 -0.30 13.31 -4.19
CA LEU A 145 -1.05 13.57 -2.95
C LEU A 145 -2.53 13.15 -3.07
N SER A 146 -3.14 13.42 -4.23
CA SER A 146 -4.52 13.00 -4.52
C SER A 146 -4.67 11.48 -4.53
N ASP A 147 -3.71 10.76 -5.10
CA ASP A 147 -3.71 9.31 -5.13
C ASP A 147 -3.52 8.74 -3.71
N GLN A 148 -2.60 9.29 -2.92
CA GLN A 148 -2.35 8.84 -1.55
C GLN A 148 -3.58 9.01 -0.64
N ILE A 149 -4.22 10.18 -0.65
CA ILE A 149 -5.42 10.40 0.18
C ILE A 149 -6.57 9.50 -0.26
N THR A 150 -6.72 9.28 -1.55
CA THR A 150 -7.73 8.38 -2.11
C THR A 150 -7.52 6.94 -1.62
N ILE A 151 -6.28 6.46 -1.57
CA ILE A 151 -5.95 5.12 -1.06
C ILE A 151 -6.37 4.99 0.41
N LEU A 152 -6.05 5.99 1.26
CA LEU A 152 -6.45 5.96 2.67
C LEU A 152 -7.97 5.95 2.85
N ASP A 153 -8.70 6.74 2.06
CA ASP A 153 -10.16 6.77 2.09
C ASP A 153 -10.79 5.44 1.64
N TYR A 154 -10.19 4.78 0.64
CA TYR A 154 -10.60 3.42 0.24
C TYR A 154 -10.34 2.40 1.34
N GLN A 155 -9.18 2.45 1.98
CA GLN A 155 -8.85 1.54 3.08
C GLN A 155 -9.84 1.69 4.24
N GLU A 156 -10.18 2.91 4.63
CA GLU A 156 -11.19 3.13 5.69
C GLU A 156 -12.58 2.65 5.28
N ARG A 157 -13.01 2.99 4.07
CA ARG A 157 -14.34 2.65 3.56
C ARG A 157 -14.59 1.16 3.47
N TYR A 158 -13.61 0.42 2.97
CA TYR A 158 -13.77 -1.01 2.66
C TYR A 158 -13.14 -1.92 3.71
N HIS A 159 -12.60 -1.36 4.80
CA HIS A 159 -12.01 -2.16 5.86
C HIS A 159 -13.01 -3.20 6.42
N GLY A 160 -14.25 -2.81 6.69
CA GLY A 160 -15.27 -3.71 7.23
C GLY A 160 -15.53 -4.91 6.31
N ASP A 161 -15.71 -4.66 5.03
CA ASP A 161 -15.95 -5.72 4.03
C ASP A 161 -14.71 -6.62 3.88
N ALA A 162 -13.51 -6.03 3.87
CA ALA A 162 -12.25 -6.77 3.81
C ALA A 162 -12.05 -7.65 5.04
N TRP A 163 -12.40 -7.16 6.23
CA TRP A 163 -12.34 -7.90 7.48
C TRP A 163 -13.28 -9.11 7.48
N GLU A 164 -14.54 -8.93 7.08
CA GLU A 164 -15.51 -10.04 7.00
C GLU A 164 -15.12 -11.08 5.96
N LEU A 165 -14.58 -10.63 4.82
CA LEU A 165 -14.04 -11.54 3.81
C LEU A 165 -12.82 -12.30 4.34
N ALA A 166 -11.91 -11.64 5.06
CA ALA A 166 -10.72 -12.27 5.64
C ALA A 166 -11.12 -13.33 6.69
N LYS A 167 -12.10 -13.04 7.55
CA LYS A 167 -12.63 -14.03 8.51
C LYS A 167 -13.24 -15.25 7.81
N THR A 168 -14.05 -15.01 6.78
CA THR A 168 -14.64 -16.10 6.00
C THR A 168 -13.55 -16.95 5.33
N PHE A 169 -12.53 -16.30 4.78
CA PHE A 169 -11.41 -16.98 4.16
C PHE A 169 -10.54 -17.74 5.18
N GLN A 170 -10.31 -17.17 6.37
CA GLN A 170 -9.63 -17.85 7.48
C GLN A 170 -10.33 -19.14 7.86
N THR A 171 -11.66 -19.08 8.08
CA THR A 171 -12.46 -20.28 8.40
C THR A 171 -12.35 -21.32 7.29
N PHE A 172 -12.53 -20.89 6.03
CA PHE A 172 -12.38 -21.79 4.88
C PHE A 172 -10.99 -22.45 4.82
N MET A 173 -9.92 -21.69 5.06
CA MET A 173 -8.55 -22.24 5.05
C MET A 173 -8.32 -23.22 6.19
N SER A 174 -8.86 -22.95 7.37
CA SER A 174 -8.78 -23.87 8.51
C SER A 174 -9.46 -25.20 8.20
N ASP A 175 -10.68 -25.15 7.67
CA ASP A 175 -11.44 -26.34 7.26
C ASP A 175 -10.75 -27.09 6.11
N PHE A 176 -10.20 -26.35 5.15
CA PHE A 176 -9.46 -26.93 4.03
C PHE A 176 -8.21 -27.70 4.49
N VAL A 177 -7.40 -27.09 5.35
CA VAL A 177 -6.17 -27.71 5.87
C VAL A 177 -6.50 -28.99 6.62
N GLU A 178 -7.54 -28.98 7.45
CA GLU A 178 -7.96 -30.16 8.22
C GLU A 178 -8.50 -31.26 7.29
N ALA A 179 -9.41 -30.93 6.38
CA ALA A 179 -9.98 -31.89 5.43
C ALA A 179 -8.91 -32.48 4.51
N TYR A 180 -7.93 -31.69 4.07
CA TYR A 180 -6.84 -32.15 3.23
C TYR A 180 -5.88 -33.07 3.99
N ARG A 181 -5.56 -32.71 5.27
CA ARG A 181 -4.77 -33.57 6.17
C ARG A 181 -5.44 -34.93 6.37
N GLU A 182 -6.75 -34.95 6.63
CA GLU A 182 -7.52 -36.18 6.80
C GLU A 182 -7.56 -37.02 5.51
N ARG A 183 -7.74 -36.37 4.35
CA ARG A 183 -7.71 -37.05 3.05
C ARG A 183 -6.34 -37.71 2.77
N LYS A 184 -5.24 -37.03 3.07
CA LYS A 184 -3.89 -37.58 2.97
C LYS A 184 -3.71 -38.82 3.87
N ARG A 185 -4.23 -38.78 5.10
CA ARG A 185 -4.20 -39.92 6.02
C ARG A 185 -4.95 -41.13 5.48
N GLN A 186 -6.15 -40.92 4.94
CA GLN A 186 -6.97 -41.99 4.38
C GLN A 186 -6.31 -42.67 3.17
N GLU A 187 -5.60 -41.88 2.37
CA GLU A 187 -4.91 -42.37 1.18
C GLU A 187 -3.47 -42.82 1.47
N ASN A 188 -2.99 -42.77 2.72
CA ASN A 188 -1.60 -43.00 3.11
C ASN A 188 -0.60 -42.19 2.24
N ALA A 189 -0.99 -40.98 1.84
CA ALA A 189 -0.19 -40.05 1.05
C ALA A 189 0.37 -38.91 1.95
N PHE A 190 1.66 -38.67 1.91
CA PHE A 190 2.32 -37.67 2.72
C PHE A 190 3.21 -36.80 1.85
N GLU A 191 3.20 -35.51 2.11
CA GLU A 191 4.14 -34.54 1.58
C GLU A 191 5.36 -34.43 2.52
N PHE A 192 6.50 -33.93 2.03
CA PHE A 192 7.69 -33.78 2.88
C PHE A 192 7.44 -32.90 4.09
N ALA A 193 6.62 -31.86 3.93
CA ALA A 193 6.24 -30.98 5.04
C ALA A 193 5.43 -31.71 6.11
N ASP A 194 4.59 -32.68 5.76
CA ASP A 194 3.83 -33.46 6.74
C ASP A 194 4.75 -34.25 7.66
N ILE A 195 5.85 -34.80 7.12
CA ILE A 195 6.84 -35.56 7.93
C ILE A 195 7.45 -34.65 8.99
N SER A 196 7.80 -33.43 8.58
CA SER A 196 8.36 -32.43 9.50
C SER A 196 7.35 -32.03 10.58
N HIS A 197 6.10 -31.76 10.22
CA HIS A 197 5.03 -31.45 11.17
C HIS A 197 4.76 -32.59 12.14
N TYR A 198 4.70 -33.83 11.67
CA TYR A 198 4.53 -35.00 12.56
C TYR A 198 5.74 -35.18 13.48
N THR A 199 6.95 -34.90 13.01
CA THR A 199 8.14 -34.95 13.85
C THR A 199 8.02 -33.95 15.00
N ILE A 200 7.64 -32.70 14.72
CA ILE A 200 7.40 -31.68 15.77
C ILE A 200 6.30 -32.15 16.71
N GLU A 201 5.16 -32.61 16.17
CA GLU A 201 4.03 -33.09 16.98
C GLU A 201 4.44 -34.22 17.93
N ILE A 202 5.29 -35.15 17.48
CA ILE A 202 5.82 -36.24 18.31
C ILE A 202 6.76 -35.69 19.40
N LEU A 203 7.70 -34.83 19.02
CA LEU A 203 8.67 -34.27 19.97
C LEU A 203 8.01 -33.37 21.03
N GLU A 204 6.95 -32.65 20.67
CA GLU A 204 6.19 -31.82 21.63
C GLU A 204 5.31 -32.64 22.57
N ASN A 205 4.62 -33.66 22.06
CA ASN A 205 3.61 -34.38 22.83
C ASN A 205 4.14 -35.62 23.57
N PHE A 206 5.33 -36.13 23.20
CA PHE A 206 5.93 -37.30 23.82
C PHE A 206 7.32 -36.98 24.39
N PRO A 207 7.39 -36.44 25.63
CA PRO A 207 8.65 -36.04 26.26
C PRO A 207 9.70 -37.15 26.30
N GLN A 208 9.28 -38.40 26.54
CA GLN A 208 10.20 -39.53 26.55
C GLN A 208 10.90 -39.79 25.19
N VAL A 209 10.24 -39.47 24.11
CA VAL A 209 10.85 -39.55 22.75
C VAL A 209 11.85 -38.41 22.55
N ARG A 210 11.47 -37.21 22.93
CA ARG A 210 12.34 -36.04 22.86
C ARG A 210 13.60 -36.22 23.70
N GLU A 211 13.46 -36.61 24.94
CA GLU A 211 14.58 -36.89 25.86
C GLU A 211 15.54 -37.93 25.28
N ALA A 212 15.01 -39.03 24.73
CA ALA A 212 15.84 -40.05 24.07
C ALA A 212 16.67 -39.53 22.91
N TYR A 213 16.14 -38.57 22.14
CA TYR A 213 16.89 -37.91 21.04
C TYR A 213 17.91 -36.92 21.58
N GLN A 214 17.56 -36.12 22.61
CA GLN A 214 18.48 -35.20 23.28
C GLN A 214 19.67 -35.91 23.94
N GLU A 215 19.44 -37.09 24.54
CA GLU A 215 20.52 -37.91 25.10
C GLU A 215 21.40 -38.55 24.02
N ARG A 216 20.82 -38.83 22.86
CA ARG A 216 21.53 -39.48 21.74
C ARG A 216 22.51 -38.54 21.02
N PHE A 217 22.16 -37.28 20.90
CA PHE A 217 22.95 -36.28 20.19
C PHE A 217 23.59 -35.31 21.18
N HIS A 218 24.92 -35.32 21.27
CA HIS A 218 25.65 -34.37 22.10
C HIS A 218 25.74 -32.97 21.49
N GLU A 219 25.66 -32.89 20.17
CA GLU A 219 25.78 -31.64 19.44
C GLU A 219 25.03 -31.77 18.09
N VAL A 220 24.32 -30.73 17.73
CA VAL A 220 23.66 -30.60 16.43
C VAL A 220 24.29 -29.39 15.73
N MET A 221 24.93 -29.63 14.59
CA MET A 221 25.53 -28.58 13.76
C MET A 221 24.66 -28.34 12.54
N VAL A 222 24.31 -27.08 12.27
CA VAL A 222 23.52 -26.66 11.12
C VAL A 222 24.40 -25.84 10.21
N ASP A 223 24.58 -26.32 8.97
CA ASP A 223 25.19 -25.55 7.91
C ASP A 223 24.16 -24.67 7.22
N GLU A 224 24.55 -23.49 6.71
CA GLU A 224 23.67 -22.52 6.03
C GLU A 224 22.42 -22.18 6.85
N TYR A 225 22.58 -21.86 8.15
CA TYR A 225 21.45 -21.58 9.06
C TYR A 225 20.48 -20.51 8.53
N GLN A 226 20.96 -19.55 7.73
CA GLN A 226 20.12 -18.52 7.09
C GLN A 226 19.08 -19.10 6.12
N ASP A 227 19.25 -20.33 5.63
CA ASP A 227 18.34 -21.00 4.73
C ASP A 227 17.31 -21.89 5.47
N THR A 228 17.40 -21.95 6.80
CA THR A 228 16.43 -22.71 7.62
C THR A 228 15.06 -22.03 7.64
N ASN A 229 14.00 -22.84 7.56
CA ASN A 229 12.63 -22.37 7.74
C ASN A 229 12.16 -22.56 9.21
N HIS A 230 11.02 -21.97 9.55
CA HIS A 230 10.47 -22.04 10.92
C HIS A 230 10.21 -23.47 11.43
N ILE A 231 9.95 -24.44 10.55
CA ILE A 231 9.78 -25.84 10.93
C ILE A 231 11.12 -26.42 11.38
N GLN A 232 12.17 -26.20 10.61
CA GLN A 232 13.52 -26.68 10.92
C GLN A 232 14.04 -26.03 12.20
N GLU A 233 13.85 -24.71 12.33
CA GLU A 233 14.20 -23.98 13.54
C GLU A 233 13.48 -24.57 14.76
N ARG A 234 12.17 -24.82 14.68
CA ARG A 234 11.39 -25.43 15.76
C ARG A 234 11.88 -26.83 16.12
N MET A 235 12.26 -27.63 15.15
CA MET A 235 12.83 -28.97 15.39
C MET A 235 14.17 -28.92 16.16
N LEU A 236 14.97 -27.88 15.92
CA LEU A 236 16.25 -27.67 16.61
C LEU A 236 16.08 -27.16 18.05
N GLU A 237 14.98 -26.46 18.34
CA GLU A 237 14.65 -25.98 19.70
C GLU A 237 14.13 -27.08 20.63
N LEU A 238 13.61 -28.17 20.05
CA LEU A 238 13.02 -29.29 20.80
C LEU A 238 14.04 -30.35 21.18
#